data_818f35566a0412bb6a31b9952ac9b5a3
#
_entry.id   818f35566a0412bb6a31b9952ac9b5a3
#
_cell.length_a   1.000
_cell.length_b   1.000
_cell.length_c   1.000
_cell.angle_alpha   90.00
_cell.angle_beta   90.00
_cell.angle_gamma   90.00
#
_symmetry.space_group_name_H-M   'P 1'
#
loop_
_entity.id
_entity.type
_entity.pdbx_description
1 polymer ?
#
loop_
_entity_poly.entity_id
_entity_poly.type
_entity_poly.pdbx_seq_one_letter_code
_entity_poly.pdbx_strand_id
1 'polypeptide(L)'
;MKKSASVTLQPAAVRRIAGRYPFGHTGDIADADAGIAPGEVVDVKAPGGKVIARGYFNPDGATPLRLLTWEREEVDLKFYRARVKAALKRREGRILNTDAVRAVYAEADGLPGVVADQFGAVLAVQLRNAGAERHRDLILKALKEVTGAASAYERSDTGERRREGLGMVAGPLWGEVPERVDFHEDDLTLHFAPMDAQKTGFFLDQRDNRRLMRSLVRPGAGFLDVYSYTGGFSLHAAKAGAKSVALDKDQVALAALEGAARSNGVNGNVGVRWGDALEVLAALEREKRTFGAAVLDPPTLAKRRDDVPRAKRIFTDGAAHALRMLVGGGHLMISTCAHYIRVDDLLDAARVAAAEAECDAEVVAVTYQPADHPHLLSVPESLYLKSILLRKQA
;
A
#
# COMPACT_ATOMS: atom_id res chain seq x y z
N MET A 1 -17.77 20.51 -30.46
CA MET A 1 -16.96 20.25 -29.24
C MET A 1 -16.53 21.60 -28.65
N LYS A 2 -16.81 21.87 -27.39
CA LYS A 2 -16.18 23.03 -26.67
C LYS A 2 -14.67 22.88 -26.76
N LYS A 3 -13.96 23.95 -27.05
CA LYS A 3 -12.48 23.98 -27.04
C LYS A 3 -12.04 23.64 -25.61
N SER A 4 -11.37 22.51 -25.42
CA SER A 4 -10.82 22.12 -24.13
C SER A 4 -9.72 23.13 -23.73
N ALA A 5 -9.66 23.47 -22.45
CA ALA A 5 -8.52 24.19 -21.93
C ALA A 5 -7.23 23.41 -22.15
N SER A 6 -6.11 24.08 -22.22
CA SER A 6 -4.85 23.44 -22.57
C SER A 6 -3.67 23.88 -21.70
N VAL A 7 -2.73 22.96 -21.55
CA VAL A 7 -1.42 23.18 -20.91
C VAL A 7 -0.34 22.84 -21.93
N THR A 8 0.63 23.73 -22.11
CA THR A 8 1.77 23.53 -23.00
C THR A 8 3.00 23.14 -22.18
N LEU A 9 3.68 22.07 -22.58
CA LEU A 9 4.84 21.56 -21.90
C LEU A 9 6.13 22.30 -22.29
N GLN A 10 7.09 22.32 -21.37
CA GLN A 10 8.48 22.60 -21.69
C GLN A 10 9.05 21.52 -22.62
N PRO A 11 9.97 21.86 -23.58
CA PRO A 11 10.55 20.89 -24.50
C PRO A 11 11.16 19.66 -23.80
N ALA A 12 11.82 19.86 -22.67
CA ALA A 12 12.45 18.79 -21.89
C ALA A 12 11.47 17.76 -21.32
N ALA A 13 10.23 18.14 -21.04
CA ALA A 13 9.21 17.26 -20.48
C ALA A 13 8.54 16.36 -21.53
N VAL A 14 8.54 16.78 -22.81
CA VAL A 14 7.75 16.12 -23.89
C VAL A 14 8.10 14.66 -24.01
N ARG A 15 9.38 14.30 -24.07
CA ARG A 15 9.84 12.90 -24.24
C ARG A 15 9.33 11.99 -23.12
N ARG A 16 9.40 12.46 -21.87
CA ARG A 16 8.98 11.71 -20.68
C ARG A 16 7.47 11.50 -20.69
N ILE A 17 6.71 12.55 -20.95
CA ILE A 17 5.24 12.50 -20.99
C ILE A 17 4.75 11.69 -22.20
N ALA A 18 5.31 11.86 -23.37
CA ALA A 18 5.00 11.01 -24.53
C ALA A 18 5.35 9.53 -24.31
N GLY A 19 6.36 9.26 -23.45
CA GLY A 19 6.73 7.93 -22.97
C GLY A 19 5.81 7.34 -21.89
N ARG A 20 4.61 7.90 -21.73
CA ARG A 20 3.55 7.44 -20.81
C ARG A 20 3.82 7.66 -19.32
N TYR A 21 4.75 8.53 -18.96
CA TYR A 21 4.90 8.98 -17.56
C TYR A 21 3.71 9.88 -17.18
N PRO A 22 2.94 9.55 -16.12
CA PRO A 22 1.65 10.19 -15.88
C PRO A 22 1.72 11.50 -15.10
N PHE A 23 2.91 11.95 -14.70
CA PHE A 23 3.05 13.14 -13.88
C PHE A 23 3.75 14.28 -14.63
N GLY A 24 3.17 15.49 -14.56
CA GLY A 24 3.83 16.73 -14.94
C GLY A 24 3.98 17.63 -13.73
N HIS A 25 5.22 18.02 -13.46
CA HIS A 25 5.58 18.92 -12.36
C HIS A 25 5.54 20.37 -12.81
N THR A 26 5.59 21.32 -11.86
CA THR A 26 5.55 22.76 -12.17
C THR A 26 6.61 23.16 -13.20
N GLY A 27 7.83 22.66 -13.09
CA GLY A 27 8.91 22.93 -14.05
C GLY A 27 8.73 22.30 -15.44
N ASP A 28 7.75 21.42 -15.62
CA ASP A 28 7.43 20.79 -16.91
C ASP A 28 6.46 21.65 -17.76
N ILE A 29 5.84 22.65 -17.15
CA ILE A 29 4.79 23.48 -17.76
C ILE A 29 5.41 24.78 -18.27
N ALA A 30 5.27 25.02 -19.57
CA ALA A 30 5.69 26.27 -20.21
C ALA A 30 4.60 27.34 -20.14
N ASP A 31 3.34 26.92 -20.36
CA ASP A 31 2.18 27.80 -20.39
C ASP A 31 0.89 27.03 -20.08
N ALA A 32 -0.12 27.71 -19.57
CA ALA A 32 -1.45 27.16 -19.32
C ALA A 32 -2.51 28.21 -19.62
N ASP A 33 -3.63 27.80 -20.21
CA ASP A 33 -4.75 28.71 -20.43
C ASP A 33 -5.22 29.33 -19.10
N ALA A 34 -5.62 30.60 -19.14
CA ALA A 34 -6.09 31.29 -17.94
C ALA A 34 -7.43 30.74 -17.43
N GLY A 35 -7.60 30.71 -16.11
CA GLY A 35 -8.88 30.36 -15.47
C GLY A 35 -9.23 28.88 -15.46
N ILE A 36 -8.26 27.99 -15.69
CA ILE A 36 -8.47 26.54 -15.51
C ILE A 36 -8.76 26.27 -14.03
N ALA A 37 -9.91 25.63 -13.78
CA ALA A 37 -10.30 25.27 -12.42
C ALA A 37 -9.52 24.04 -11.92
N PRO A 38 -9.23 23.93 -10.61
CA PRO A 38 -8.58 22.77 -10.03
C PRO A 38 -9.27 21.46 -10.42
N GLY A 39 -8.48 20.51 -10.92
CA GLY A 39 -8.97 19.18 -11.36
C GLY A 39 -9.65 19.15 -12.72
N GLU A 40 -9.70 20.25 -13.48
CA GLU A 40 -10.24 20.27 -14.82
C GLU A 40 -9.42 19.41 -15.78
N VAL A 41 -10.10 18.73 -16.71
CA VAL A 41 -9.43 17.95 -17.77
C VAL A 41 -8.96 18.88 -18.88
N VAL A 42 -7.67 18.87 -19.14
CA VAL A 42 -7.01 19.71 -20.13
C VAL A 42 -6.36 18.88 -21.25
N ASP A 43 -6.22 19.50 -22.42
CA ASP A 43 -5.36 18.99 -23.49
C ASP A 43 -3.90 19.36 -23.19
N VAL A 44 -3.02 18.38 -23.22
CA VAL A 44 -1.58 18.56 -22.96
C VAL A 44 -0.86 18.66 -24.30
N LYS A 45 -0.22 19.79 -24.54
CA LYS A 45 0.42 20.13 -25.81
C LYS A 45 1.95 20.11 -25.72
N ALA A 46 2.57 19.58 -26.74
CA ALA A 46 3.98 19.83 -27.00
C ALA A 46 4.20 21.28 -27.52
N PRO A 47 5.42 21.82 -27.43
CA PRO A 47 5.79 23.04 -28.14
C PRO A 47 5.41 22.92 -29.64
N GLY A 48 4.78 23.94 -30.19
CA GLY A 48 4.22 23.87 -31.54
C GLY A 48 2.76 23.44 -31.62
N GLY A 49 2.09 23.19 -30.48
CA GLY A 49 0.63 23.06 -30.38
C GLY A 49 0.05 21.67 -30.59
N LYS A 50 0.89 20.65 -30.88
CA LYS A 50 0.41 19.26 -31.02
C LYS A 50 -0.05 18.71 -29.67
N VAL A 51 -1.32 18.28 -29.57
CA VAL A 51 -1.85 17.57 -28.38
C VAL A 51 -1.22 16.17 -28.32
N ILE A 52 -0.64 15.82 -27.18
CA ILE A 52 0.07 14.56 -26.94
C ILE A 52 -0.54 13.72 -25.81
N ALA A 53 -1.38 14.31 -24.97
CA ALA A 53 -2.08 13.64 -23.89
C ALA A 53 -3.27 14.48 -23.42
N ARG A 54 -4.08 13.91 -22.51
CA ARG A 54 -5.10 14.60 -21.71
C ARG A 54 -4.96 14.21 -20.25
N GLY A 55 -5.25 15.13 -19.35
CA GLY A 55 -5.12 14.86 -17.92
C GLY A 55 -5.81 15.90 -17.05
N TYR A 56 -5.84 15.64 -15.77
CA TYR A 56 -6.25 16.62 -14.76
C TYR A 56 -5.18 17.68 -14.58
N PHE A 57 -5.61 18.92 -14.44
CA PHE A 57 -4.73 20.02 -14.09
C PHE A 57 -5.19 20.69 -12.78
N ASN A 58 -4.27 20.85 -11.84
CA ASN A 58 -4.47 21.59 -10.61
C ASN A 58 -3.29 22.56 -10.45
N PRO A 59 -3.45 23.87 -10.73
CA PRO A 59 -2.35 24.83 -10.69
C PRO A 59 -1.70 24.95 -9.31
N ASP A 60 -2.46 24.69 -8.24
CA ASP A 60 -2.01 24.80 -6.85
C ASP A 60 -1.51 23.46 -6.28
N GLY A 61 -1.61 22.38 -7.05
CA GLY A 61 -1.20 21.04 -6.62
C GLY A 61 0.31 20.84 -6.64
N ALA A 62 0.84 20.05 -5.72
CA ALA A 62 2.26 19.67 -5.70
C ALA A 62 2.70 18.92 -6.97
N THR A 63 1.78 18.27 -7.67
CA THR A 63 1.95 17.64 -8.99
C THR A 63 0.81 18.14 -9.86
N PRO A 64 0.97 19.32 -10.50
CA PRO A 64 -0.13 20.03 -11.14
C PRO A 64 -0.79 19.29 -12.30
N LEU A 65 -0.06 18.42 -12.99
CA LEU A 65 -0.59 17.67 -14.13
C LEU A 65 -0.55 16.17 -13.87
N ARG A 66 -1.72 15.51 -14.01
CA ARG A 66 -1.88 14.06 -13.87
C ARG A 66 -2.58 13.49 -15.08
N LEU A 67 -1.87 12.70 -15.88
CA LEU A 67 -2.32 12.25 -17.18
C LEU A 67 -3.29 11.06 -17.08
N LEU A 68 -4.35 11.13 -17.84
CA LEU A 68 -5.41 10.12 -17.95
C LEU A 68 -5.24 9.25 -19.20
N THR A 69 -4.88 9.89 -20.31
CA THR A 69 -4.83 9.22 -21.60
C THR A 69 -3.87 9.91 -22.56
N TRP A 70 -3.29 9.16 -23.48
CA TRP A 70 -2.47 9.60 -24.61
C TRP A 70 -3.24 9.51 -25.94
N GLU A 71 -4.52 9.15 -25.82
CA GLU A 71 -5.43 9.07 -26.95
C GLU A 71 -6.37 10.29 -26.98
N ARG A 72 -6.97 10.54 -28.13
CA ARG A 72 -7.93 11.62 -28.31
C ARG A 72 -9.35 11.13 -27.98
N GLU A 73 -9.61 10.94 -26.71
CA GLU A 73 -10.88 10.41 -26.19
C GLU A 73 -11.51 11.36 -25.14
N GLU A 74 -12.81 11.27 -24.96
CA GLU A 74 -13.51 12.03 -23.93
C GLU A 74 -13.40 11.35 -22.58
N VAL A 75 -13.22 12.15 -21.51
CA VAL A 75 -13.13 11.67 -20.14
C VAL A 75 -14.53 11.74 -19.53
N ASP A 76 -15.34 10.76 -19.89
CA ASP A 76 -16.73 10.59 -19.50
C ASP A 76 -16.95 9.30 -18.67
N LEU A 77 -18.20 8.93 -18.42
CA LEU A 77 -18.53 7.69 -17.72
C LEU A 77 -18.04 6.43 -18.46
N LYS A 78 -18.07 6.45 -19.80
CA LYS A 78 -17.59 5.32 -20.61
C LYS A 78 -16.09 5.12 -20.43
N PHE A 79 -15.32 6.23 -20.39
CA PHE A 79 -13.89 6.22 -20.11
C PHE A 79 -13.62 5.57 -18.74
N TYR A 80 -14.25 6.03 -17.66
CA TYR A 80 -14.03 5.49 -16.32
C TYR A 80 -14.42 4.01 -16.21
N ARG A 81 -15.54 3.60 -16.80
CA ARG A 81 -15.94 2.19 -16.86
C ARG A 81 -14.89 1.33 -17.56
N ALA A 82 -14.34 1.81 -18.67
CA ALA A 82 -13.31 1.08 -19.42
C ALA A 82 -12.03 0.92 -18.59
N ARG A 83 -11.61 1.97 -17.86
CA ARG A 83 -10.43 1.92 -17.00
C ARG A 83 -10.62 0.96 -15.82
N VAL A 84 -11.77 1.02 -15.13
CA VAL A 84 -12.08 0.10 -14.03
C VAL A 84 -12.15 -1.35 -14.52
N LYS A 85 -12.81 -1.62 -15.67
CA LYS A 85 -12.83 -2.96 -16.27
C LYS A 85 -11.43 -3.46 -16.61
N ALA A 86 -10.59 -2.63 -17.20
CA ALA A 86 -9.20 -2.98 -17.52
C ALA A 86 -8.38 -3.27 -16.25
N ALA A 87 -8.60 -2.50 -15.19
CA ALA A 87 -7.97 -2.74 -13.90
C ALA A 87 -8.37 -4.11 -13.32
N LEU A 88 -9.65 -4.45 -13.25
CA LEU A 88 -10.13 -5.75 -12.76
C LEU A 88 -9.61 -6.91 -13.63
N LYS A 89 -9.67 -6.78 -14.95
CA LYS A 89 -9.16 -7.80 -15.88
C LYS A 89 -7.66 -8.09 -15.65
N ARG A 90 -6.88 -7.09 -15.28
CA ARG A 90 -5.44 -7.27 -14.94
C ARG A 90 -5.24 -8.18 -13.73
N ARG A 91 -6.19 -8.23 -12.79
CA ARG A 91 -6.15 -9.05 -11.57
C ARG A 91 -6.69 -10.46 -11.78
N GLU A 92 -7.50 -10.64 -12.80
CA GLU A 92 -8.17 -11.90 -13.09
C GLU A 92 -7.15 -13.04 -13.27
N GLY A 93 -7.36 -14.15 -12.54
CA GLY A 93 -6.47 -15.32 -12.54
C GLY A 93 -5.09 -15.10 -11.91
N ARG A 94 -4.77 -13.88 -11.40
CA ARG A 94 -3.49 -13.57 -10.77
C ARG A 94 -3.57 -13.49 -9.25
N ILE A 95 -4.75 -13.22 -8.73
CA ILE A 95 -5.03 -13.16 -7.30
C ILE A 95 -5.92 -14.35 -6.98
N LEU A 96 -5.42 -15.26 -6.14
CA LEU A 96 -6.06 -16.53 -5.84
C LEU A 96 -6.35 -16.65 -4.35
N ASN A 97 -7.36 -17.49 -4.02
CA ASN A 97 -7.73 -17.85 -2.66
C ASN A 97 -8.03 -16.65 -1.75
N THR A 98 -8.68 -15.62 -2.30
CA THR A 98 -9.11 -14.45 -1.53
C THR A 98 -10.26 -13.74 -2.25
N ASP A 99 -11.14 -13.13 -1.49
CA ASP A 99 -12.18 -12.21 -1.95
C ASP A 99 -11.84 -10.75 -1.65
N ALA A 100 -10.59 -10.49 -1.24
CA ALA A 100 -10.07 -9.15 -1.02
C ALA A 100 -8.98 -8.79 -2.05
N VAL A 101 -9.17 -7.67 -2.77
CA VAL A 101 -8.28 -7.26 -3.85
C VAL A 101 -8.22 -5.74 -3.97
N ARG A 102 -7.05 -5.20 -4.28
CA ARG A 102 -6.95 -3.83 -4.79
C ARG A 102 -7.51 -3.77 -6.20
N ALA A 103 -8.78 -3.39 -6.33
CA ALA A 103 -9.51 -3.31 -7.59
C ALA A 103 -8.96 -2.21 -8.50
N VAL A 104 -8.55 -1.06 -7.93
CA VAL A 104 -7.94 0.07 -8.65
C VAL A 104 -6.73 0.60 -7.89
N TYR A 105 -5.60 0.72 -8.59
CA TYR A 105 -4.34 1.24 -8.06
C TYR A 105 -3.88 2.49 -8.82
N ALA A 106 -4.62 3.57 -8.63
CA ALA A 106 -4.32 4.93 -9.07
C ALA A 106 -3.70 5.02 -10.50
N GLU A 107 -2.57 5.71 -10.64
CA GLU A 107 -1.87 5.95 -11.90
C GLU A 107 -1.47 4.65 -12.60
N ALA A 108 -1.19 3.59 -11.87
CA ALA A 108 -0.83 2.29 -12.45
C ALA A 108 -2.01 1.62 -13.18
N ASP A 109 -3.25 2.02 -12.89
CA ASP A 109 -4.44 1.59 -13.62
C ASP A 109 -5.02 2.69 -14.54
N GLY A 110 -4.29 3.80 -14.73
CA GLY A 110 -4.73 4.93 -15.56
C GLY A 110 -5.90 5.70 -14.96
N LEU A 111 -6.04 5.67 -13.63
CA LEU A 111 -7.03 6.41 -12.85
C LEU A 111 -6.33 7.25 -11.76
N PRO A 112 -5.61 8.31 -12.14
CA PRO A 112 -4.79 9.10 -11.22
C PRO A 112 -5.54 9.50 -9.95
N GLY A 113 -4.94 9.17 -8.79
CA GLY A 113 -5.49 9.50 -7.48
C GLY A 113 -6.68 8.68 -7.03
N VAL A 114 -7.12 7.66 -7.78
CA VAL A 114 -8.20 6.75 -7.39
C VAL A 114 -7.62 5.45 -6.85
N VAL A 115 -7.92 5.12 -5.60
CA VAL A 115 -7.64 3.81 -5.01
C VAL A 115 -8.96 3.16 -4.63
N ALA A 116 -9.14 1.90 -4.97
CA ALA A 116 -10.30 1.13 -4.56
C ALA A 116 -9.88 -0.27 -4.16
N ASP A 117 -10.20 -0.66 -2.92
CA ASP A 117 -10.01 -2.00 -2.38
C ASP A 117 -11.37 -2.66 -2.19
N GLN A 118 -11.53 -3.84 -2.75
CA GLN A 118 -12.73 -4.65 -2.60
C GLN A 118 -12.47 -5.75 -1.57
N PHE A 119 -13.38 -5.88 -0.62
CA PHE A 119 -13.40 -6.91 0.42
C PHE A 119 -14.77 -7.61 0.35
N GLY A 120 -14.83 -8.77 -0.32
CA GLY A 120 -16.08 -9.42 -0.62
C GLY A 120 -17.05 -8.49 -1.35
N ALA A 121 -18.19 -8.17 -0.72
CA ALA A 121 -19.23 -7.29 -1.26
C ALA A 121 -19.05 -5.80 -0.93
N VAL A 122 -18.00 -5.43 -0.18
CA VAL A 122 -17.76 -4.06 0.28
C VAL A 122 -16.58 -3.43 -0.46
N LEU A 123 -16.72 -2.18 -0.90
CA LEU A 123 -15.66 -1.42 -1.57
C LEU A 123 -15.19 -0.25 -0.70
N ALA A 124 -13.90 -0.17 -0.45
CA ALA A 124 -13.25 1.00 0.15
C ALA A 124 -12.66 1.88 -0.95
N VAL A 125 -12.96 3.18 -0.95
CA VAL A 125 -12.55 4.11 -2.01
C VAL A 125 -11.75 5.27 -1.42
N GLN A 126 -10.71 5.69 -2.15
CA GLN A 126 -9.99 6.93 -1.89
C GLN A 126 -9.93 7.76 -3.18
N LEU A 127 -10.29 9.05 -3.07
CA LEU A 127 -10.11 10.06 -4.10
C LEU A 127 -9.08 11.06 -3.59
N ARG A 128 -7.85 11.02 -4.13
CA ARG A 128 -6.67 11.64 -3.51
C ARG A 128 -6.26 12.97 -4.12
N ASN A 129 -6.79 13.34 -5.30
CA ASN A 129 -6.43 14.57 -6.01
C ASN A 129 -7.65 15.34 -6.51
N ALA A 130 -7.43 16.61 -6.89
CA ALA A 130 -8.48 17.52 -7.33
C ALA A 130 -9.24 17.01 -8.58
N GLY A 131 -8.57 16.32 -9.48
CA GLY A 131 -9.20 15.75 -10.67
C GLY A 131 -10.15 14.59 -10.35
N ALA A 132 -9.72 13.66 -9.49
CA ALA A 132 -10.56 12.58 -9.02
C ALA A 132 -11.77 13.12 -8.23
N GLU A 133 -11.56 14.15 -7.40
CA GLU A 133 -12.65 14.81 -6.68
C GLU A 133 -13.66 15.48 -7.61
N ARG A 134 -13.19 16.24 -8.61
CA ARG A 134 -14.04 16.90 -9.60
C ARG A 134 -14.87 15.93 -10.42
N HIS A 135 -14.34 14.74 -10.68
CA HIS A 135 -14.99 13.67 -11.44
C HIS A 135 -15.60 12.59 -10.55
N ARG A 136 -15.76 12.89 -9.26
CA ARG A 136 -16.25 11.98 -8.20
C ARG A 136 -17.45 11.14 -8.63
N ASP A 137 -18.51 11.79 -9.09
CA ASP A 137 -19.77 11.10 -9.43
C ASP A 137 -19.61 10.10 -10.58
N LEU A 138 -18.81 10.45 -11.58
CA LEU A 138 -18.51 9.57 -12.72
C LEU A 138 -17.65 8.37 -12.27
N ILE A 139 -16.65 8.61 -11.43
CA ILE A 139 -15.75 7.59 -10.91
C ILE A 139 -16.52 6.63 -10.00
N LEU A 140 -17.27 7.14 -9.03
CA LEU A 140 -18.05 6.32 -8.10
C LEU A 140 -19.13 5.50 -8.84
N LYS A 141 -19.81 6.10 -9.83
CA LYS A 141 -20.76 5.38 -10.67
C LYS A 141 -20.09 4.26 -11.47
N ALA A 142 -18.93 4.52 -12.07
CA ALA A 142 -18.16 3.49 -12.78
C ALA A 142 -17.69 2.37 -11.85
N LEU A 143 -17.17 2.69 -10.67
CA LEU A 143 -16.79 1.72 -9.67
C LEU A 143 -17.98 0.84 -9.25
N LYS A 144 -19.11 1.46 -8.86
CA LYS A 144 -20.32 0.73 -8.47
C LYS A 144 -20.80 -0.26 -9.53
N GLU A 145 -20.89 0.21 -10.77
CA GLU A 145 -21.44 -0.59 -11.88
C GLU A 145 -20.47 -1.71 -12.33
N VAL A 146 -19.19 -1.49 -12.24
CA VAL A 146 -18.19 -2.45 -12.75
C VAL A 146 -17.76 -3.45 -11.68
N THR A 147 -17.60 -3.04 -10.42
CA THR A 147 -17.24 -3.96 -9.34
C THR A 147 -18.42 -4.79 -8.84
N GLY A 148 -19.65 -4.28 -8.99
CA GLY A 148 -20.85 -4.91 -8.43
C GLY A 148 -20.91 -4.89 -6.91
N ALA A 149 -20.07 -4.10 -6.22
CA ALA A 149 -20.05 -4.03 -4.78
C ALA A 149 -21.39 -3.58 -4.21
N ALA A 150 -21.91 -4.32 -3.24
CA ALA A 150 -23.22 -4.06 -2.61
C ALA A 150 -23.18 -2.76 -1.80
N SER A 151 -22.09 -2.49 -1.12
CA SER A 151 -21.87 -1.25 -0.38
C SER A 151 -20.47 -0.70 -0.57
N ALA A 152 -20.29 0.59 -0.29
CA ALA A 152 -19.00 1.23 -0.31
C ALA A 152 -18.87 2.34 0.71
N TYR A 153 -17.64 2.57 1.14
CA TYR A 153 -17.27 3.70 2.00
C TYR A 153 -16.03 4.39 1.48
N GLU A 154 -15.90 5.65 1.85
CA GLU A 154 -14.75 6.49 1.50
C GLU A 154 -13.79 6.64 2.67
N ARG A 155 -12.52 6.58 2.35
CA ARG A 155 -11.39 6.86 3.26
C ARG A 155 -10.42 7.81 2.60
N SER A 156 -10.95 8.95 2.14
CA SER A 156 -10.17 10.04 1.54
C SER A 156 -9.64 11.02 2.61
N ASP A 157 -9.47 10.56 3.84
CA ASP A 157 -8.86 11.25 4.98
C ASP A 157 -7.31 11.15 4.94
N THR A 158 -6.73 11.40 3.77
CA THR A 158 -5.31 11.22 3.49
C THR A 158 -4.55 12.56 3.37
N GLY A 159 -3.26 12.53 3.73
CA GLY A 159 -2.40 13.73 3.66
C GLY A 159 -2.16 14.24 2.23
N GLU A 160 -2.34 13.40 1.21
CA GLU A 160 -2.24 13.78 -0.19
C GLU A 160 -3.30 14.83 -0.55
N ARG A 161 -4.53 14.69 -0.07
CA ARG A 161 -5.62 15.64 -0.33
C ARG A 161 -5.31 17.07 0.12
N ARG A 162 -4.67 17.21 1.27
CA ARG A 162 -4.25 18.56 1.77
C ARG A 162 -3.29 19.25 0.81
N ARG A 163 -2.40 18.48 0.15
CA ARG A 163 -1.46 19.04 -0.85
C ARG A 163 -2.13 19.42 -2.16
N GLU A 164 -3.35 18.94 -2.38
CA GLU A 164 -4.20 19.25 -3.53
C GLU A 164 -5.24 20.36 -3.22
N GLY A 165 -5.20 20.94 -2.00
CA GLY A 165 -6.17 21.94 -1.56
C GLY A 165 -7.54 21.36 -1.16
N LEU A 166 -7.63 20.05 -0.91
CA LEU A 166 -8.88 19.36 -0.62
C LEU A 166 -9.06 19.07 0.87
N GLY A 167 -10.32 19.10 1.34
CA GLY A 167 -10.70 18.63 2.66
C GLY A 167 -10.59 17.11 2.79
N MET A 168 -10.47 16.65 4.03
CA MET A 168 -10.53 15.21 4.34
C MET A 168 -11.98 14.74 4.31
N VAL A 169 -12.22 13.57 3.73
CA VAL A 169 -13.56 12.95 3.62
C VAL A 169 -13.48 11.49 4.03
N ALA A 170 -14.39 11.07 4.91
CA ALA A 170 -14.64 9.68 5.28
C ALA A 170 -16.13 9.48 5.51
N GLY A 171 -16.64 8.29 5.17
CA GLY A 171 -18.04 7.94 5.38
C GLY A 171 -18.62 7.00 4.33
N PRO A 172 -19.91 6.61 4.47
CA PRO A 172 -20.58 5.75 3.51
C PRO A 172 -20.78 6.44 2.17
N LEU A 173 -20.68 5.67 1.07
CA LEU A 173 -20.89 6.15 -0.30
C LEU A 173 -22.22 5.62 -0.90
N TRP A 174 -22.44 4.31 -0.81
CA TRP A 174 -23.69 3.65 -1.20
C TRP A 174 -23.87 2.33 -0.45
N GLY A 175 -25.11 1.87 -0.38
CA GLY A 175 -25.47 0.66 0.35
C GLY A 175 -25.31 0.80 1.86
N GLU A 176 -25.58 -0.27 2.57
CA GLU A 176 -25.37 -0.35 4.02
C GLU A 176 -23.94 -0.85 4.28
N VAL A 177 -23.11 0.00 4.86
CA VAL A 177 -21.73 -0.36 5.22
C VAL A 177 -21.77 -1.05 6.59
N PRO A 178 -21.33 -2.31 6.68
CA PRO A 178 -21.34 -3.03 7.95
C PRO A 178 -20.33 -2.43 8.94
N GLU A 179 -20.60 -2.53 10.23
CA GLU A 179 -19.67 -2.12 11.30
C GLU A 179 -18.36 -2.94 11.25
N ARG A 180 -18.46 -4.20 10.81
CA ARG A 180 -17.33 -5.09 10.60
C ARG A 180 -17.39 -5.68 9.19
N VAL A 181 -16.30 -5.56 8.45
CA VAL A 181 -16.10 -6.20 7.16
C VAL A 181 -15.27 -7.46 7.35
N ASP A 182 -15.87 -8.61 7.04
CA ASP A 182 -15.17 -9.89 6.98
C ASP A 182 -14.77 -10.19 5.54
N PHE A 183 -13.59 -10.78 5.36
CA PHE A 183 -13.07 -11.22 4.07
C PHE A 183 -12.16 -12.45 4.25
N HIS A 184 -11.87 -13.15 3.16
CA HIS A 184 -11.07 -14.36 3.17
C HIS A 184 -9.69 -14.14 2.54
N GLU A 185 -8.68 -14.70 3.16
CA GLU A 185 -7.34 -14.85 2.59
C GLU A 185 -6.84 -16.27 2.91
N ASP A 186 -6.72 -17.10 1.88
CA ASP A 186 -6.47 -18.56 1.98
C ASP A 186 -7.56 -19.25 2.84
N ASP A 187 -7.17 -19.91 3.92
CA ASP A 187 -8.05 -20.60 4.86
C ASP A 187 -8.33 -19.77 6.13
N LEU A 188 -8.14 -18.45 6.04
CA LEU A 188 -8.39 -17.50 7.13
C LEU A 188 -9.57 -16.58 6.80
N THR A 189 -10.41 -16.33 7.80
CA THR A 189 -11.34 -15.22 7.81
C THR A 189 -10.72 -14.06 8.58
N LEU A 190 -10.46 -12.97 7.88
CA LEU A 190 -9.90 -11.73 8.41
C LEU A 190 -10.99 -10.67 8.49
N HIS A 191 -10.81 -9.67 9.35
CA HIS A 191 -11.78 -8.60 9.48
C HIS A 191 -11.18 -7.28 9.94
N PHE A 192 -11.93 -6.21 9.71
CA PHE A 192 -11.65 -4.87 10.22
C PHE A 192 -12.95 -4.06 10.37
N ALA A 193 -12.92 -2.99 11.18
CA ALA A 193 -13.98 -2.00 11.26
C ALA A 193 -13.70 -0.88 10.24
N PRO A 194 -14.57 -0.63 9.24
CA PRO A 194 -14.28 0.31 8.13
C PRO A 194 -13.94 1.73 8.58
N MET A 195 -14.62 2.22 9.61
CA MET A 195 -14.45 3.61 10.05
C MET A 195 -13.23 3.81 10.96
N ASP A 196 -12.79 2.76 11.67
CA ASP A 196 -11.66 2.81 12.60
C ASP A 196 -10.35 2.32 11.97
N ALA A 197 -10.45 1.65 10.82
CA ALA A 197 -9.30 1.04 10.16
C ALA A 197 -8.33 2.08 9.57
N GLN A 198 -7.08 1.71 9.48
CA GLN A 198 -6.07 2.51 8.79
C GLN A 198 -6.24 2.40 7.26
N LYS A 199 -5.98 3.48 6.52
CA LYS A 199 -6.09 3.56 5.06
C LYS A 199 -7.47 3.07 4.57
N THR A 200 -7.50 2.00 3.76
CA THR A 200 -8.69 1.39 3.20
C THR A 200 -9.25 0.22 4.02
N GLY A 201 -8.57 -0.18 5.09
CA GLY A 201 -9.04 -1.25 5.97
C GLY A 201 -7.98 -2.28 6.31
N PHE A 202 -7.34 -2.88 5.32
CA PHE A 202 -6.35 -3.94 5.50
C PHE A 202 -5.17 -3.77 4.53
N PHE A 203 -4.00 -4.30 4.89
CA PHE A 203 -2.79 -4.21 4.07
C PHE A 203 -2.72 -5.37 3.07
N LEU A 204 -3.46 -5.25 1.97
CA LEU A 204 -3.50 -6.26 0.90
C LEU A 204 -2.15 -6.42 0.17
N ASP A 205 -1.32 -5.39 0.23
CA ASP A 205 0.02 -5.35 -0.36
C ASP A 205 1.02 -6.33 0.28
N GLN A 206 0.74 -6.82 1.49
CA GLN A 206 1.57 -7.81 2.18
C GLN A 206 1.09 -9.28 2.00
N ARG A 207 0.06 -9.55 1.20
CA ARG A 207 -0.52 -10.89 1.02
C ARG A 207 0.51 -11.95 0.68
N ASP A 208 1.33 -11.71 -0.33
CA ASP A 208 2.31 -12.69 -0.80
C ASP A 208 3.45 -12.88 0.22
N ASN A 209 3.81 -11.83 0.96
CA ASN A 209 4.75 -11.92 2.06
C ASN A 209 4.19 -12.72 3.25
N ARG A 210 2.90 -12.57 3.58
CA ARG A 210 2.24 -13.39 4.61
C ARG A 210 2.27 -14.88 4.23
N ARG A 211 1.97 -15.21 2.99
CA ARG A 211 2.05 -16.59 2.46
C ARG A 211 3.47 -17.13 2.49
N LEU A 212 4.44 -16.33 2.07
CA LEU A 212 5.85 -16.71 2.11
C LEU A 212 6.29 -17.00 3.55
N MET A 213 6.03 -16.09 4.50
CA MET A 213 6.38 -16.32 5.90
C MET A 213 5.66 -17.52 6.49
N ARG A 214 4.37 -17.73 6.16
CA ARG A 214 3.62 -18.93 6.57
C ARG A 214 4.28 -20.23 6.12
N SER A 215 4.85 -20.28 4.92
CA SER A 215 5.50 -21.47 4.37
C SER A 215 6.83 -21.82 5.05
N LEU A 216 7.43 -20.85 5.78
CA LEU A 216 8.72 -21.00 6.46
C LEU A 216 8.58 -21.36 7.94
N VAL A 217 7.39 -21.21 8.53
CA VAL A 217 7.19 -21.54 9.95
C VAL A 217 7.08 -23.05 10.15
N ARG A 218 7.56 -23.49 11.32
CA ARG A 218 7.42 -24.89 11.78
C ARG A 218 6.36 -24.97 12.88
N PRO A 219 5.50 -25.97 12.90
CA PRO A 219 4.55 -26.19 13.99
C PRO A 219 5.27 -26.20 15.35
N GLY A 220 4.70 -25.46 16.32
CA GLY A 220 5.25 -25.30 17.67
C GLY A 220 6.38 -24.26 17.79
N ALA A 221 7.00 -23.83 16.69
CA ALA A 221 8.03 -22.78 16.74
C ALA A 221 7.43 -21.41 17.06
N GLY A 222 8.24 -20.55 17.70
CA GLY A 222 7.87 -19.15 17.92
C GLY A 222 7.85 -18.35 16.63
N PHE A 223 6.88 -17.45 16.48
CA PHE A 223 6.81 -16.46 15.41
C PHE A 223 6.69 -15.05 16.03
N LEU A 224 7.48 -14.10 15.59
CA LEU A 224 7.47 -12.72 16.08
C LEU A 224 6.95 -11.79 14.98
N ASP A 225 5.86 -11.06 15.28
CA ASP A 225 5.21 -10.12 14.36
C ASP A 225 5.31 -8.72 14.94
N VAL A 226 6.25 -7.92 14.43
CA VAL A 226 6.56 -6.58 14.91
C VAL A 226 5.86 -5.55 14.05
N TYR A 227 5.10 -4.64 14.65
CA TYR A 227 4.14 -3.73 14.01
C TYR A 227 2.98 -4.51 13.37
N SER A 228 2.42 -5.42 14.16
CA SER A 228 1.49 -6.43 13.66
C SER A 228 0.16 -5.89 13.14
N TYR A 229 -0.24 -4.67 13.52
CA TYR A 229 -1.56 -4.12 13.24
C TYR A 229 -2.65 -5.13 13.63
N THR A 230 -3.58 -5.49 12.73
CA THR A 230 -4.61 -6.51 12.96
C THR A 230 -4.10 -7.95 12.79
N GLY A 231 -2.78 -8.15 12.76
CA GLY A 231 -2.12 -9.45 12.88
C GLY A 231 -2.16 -10.37 11.68
N GLY A 232 -2.19 -9.83 10.47
CA GLY A 232 -2.22 -10.68 9.27
C GLY A 232 -1.11 -11.71 9.21
N PHE A 233 0.14 -11.34 9.52
CA PHE A 233 1.26 -12.29 9.60
C PHE A 233 1.10 -13.29 10.76
N SER A 234 0.72 -12.81 11.93
CA SER A 234 0.48 -13.63 13.11
C SER A 234 -0.57 -14.70 12.89
N LEU A 235 -1.69 -14.36 12.25
CA LEU A 235 -2.77 -15.30 11.94
C LEU A 235 -2.33 -16.37 10.95
N HIS A 236 -1.60 -16.01 9.90
CA HIS A 236 -1.02 -16.94 8.94
C HIS A 236 -0.03 -17.90 9.61
N ALA A 237 0.85 -17.40 10.47
CA ALA A 237 1.81 -18.21 11.21
C ALA A 237 1.10 -19.14 12.21
N ALA A 238 0.11 -18.65 12.96
CA ALA A 238 -0.66 -19.43 13.91
C ALA A 238 -1.47 -20.55 13.22
N LYS A 239 -2.00 -20.27 12.04
CA LYS A 239 -2.71 -21.28 11.21
C LYS A 239 -1.79 -22.39 10.72
N ALA A 240 -0.51 -22.09 10.52
CA ALA A 240 0.53 -23.11 10.25
C ALA A 240 1.05 -23.80 11.52
N GLY A 241 0.48 -23.50 12.69
CA GLY A 241 0.81 -24.15 13.96
C GLY A 241 1.92 -23.46 14.77
N ALA A 242 2.43 -22.29 14.35
CA ALA A 242 3.42 -21.55 15.12
C ALA A 242 2.78 -20.88 16.35
N LYS A 243 3.61 -20.61 17.37
CA LYS A 243 3.26 -19.81 18.55
C LYS A 243 3.63 -18.34 18.28
N SER A 244 2.66 -17.55 17.83
CA SER A 244 2.87 -16.15 17.44
C SER A 244 2.86 -15.22 18.64
N VAL A 245 3.77 -14.24 18.63
CA VAL A 245 3.78 -13.06 19.48
C VAL A 245 3.66 -11.85 18.58
N ALA A 246 2.50 -11.21 18.59
CA ALA A 246 2.21 -10.00 17.85
C ALA A 246 2.41 -8.77 18.73
N LEU A 247 3.14 -7.77 18.23
CA LEU A 247 3.32 -6.53 18.96
C LEU A 247 2.93 -5.32 18.13
N ASP A 248 2.17 -4.43 18.75
CA ASP A 248 1.78 -3.14 18.19
C ASP A 248 1.50 -2.12 19.31
N LYS A 249 1.52 -0.84 18.96
CA LYS A 249 1.09 0.23 19.86
C LYS A 249 -0.41 0.53 19.80
N ASP A 250 -1.11 -0.02 18.84
CA ASP A 250 -2.54 0.17 18.61
C ASP A 250 -3.33 -0.94 19.30
N GLN A 251 -3.91 -0.60 20.46
CA GLN A 251 -4.70 -1.55 21.25
C GLN A 251 -5.97 -2.02 20.53
N VAL A 252 -6.58 -1.16 19.70
CA VAL A 252 -7.78 -1.51 18.93
C VAL A 252 -7.43 -2.56 17.87
N ALA A 253 -6.29 -2.37 17.19
CA ALA A 253 -5.80 -3.35 16.22
C ALA A 253 -5.45 -4.70 16.88
N LEU A 254 -4.81 -4.70 18.05
CA LEU A 254 -4.50 -5.92 18.80
C LEU A 254 -5.78 -6.64 19.27
N ALA A 255 -6.80 -5.92 19.72
CA ALA A 255 -8.09 -6.51 20.08
C ALA A 255 -8.80 -7.13 18.85
N ALA A 256 -8.71 -6.50 17.69
CA ALA A 256 -9.20 -7.05 16.43
C ALA A 256 -8.46 -8.35 16.04
N LEU A 257 -7.11 -8.39 16.22
CA LEU A 257 -6.31 -9.60 16.03
C LEU A 257 -6.79 -10.74 16.95
N GLU A 258 -7.00 -10.48 18.24
CA GLU A 258 -7.49 -11.51 19.17
C GLU A 258 -8.89 -12.02 18.76
N GLY A 259 -9.76 -11.12 18.29
CA GLY A 259 -11.06 -11.47 17.73
C GLY A 259 -10.92 -12.39 16.50
N ALA A 260 -10.05 -12.03 15.55
CA ALA A 260 -9.77 -12.83 14.36
C ALA A 260 -9.13 -14.18 14.72
N ALA A 261 -8.25 -14.24 15.72
CA ALA A 261 -7.66 -15.50 16.19
C ALA A 261 -8.72 -16.46 16.74
N ARG A 262 -9.70 -15.96 17.50
CA ARG A 262 -10.85 -16.75 17.98
C ARG A 262 -11.70 -17.26 16.82
N SER A 263 -12.06 -16.40 15.89
CA SER A 263 -12.88 -16.78 14.72
C SER A 263 -12.22 -17.85 13.85
N ASN A 264 -10.89 -17.89 13.81
CA ASN A 264 -10.11 -18.87 13.04
C ASN A 264 -9.69 -20.09 13.84
N GLY A 265 -10.07 -20.21 15.13
CA GLY A 265 -9.71 -21.32 16.00
C GLY A 265 -8.21 -21.41 16.33
N VAL A 266 -7.48 -20.31 16.27
CA VAL A 266 -6.03 -20.24 16.52
C VAL A 266 -5.65 -19.37 17.72
N ASN A 267 -6.63 -18.98 18.54
CA ASN A 267 -6.40 -18.12 19.72
C ASN A 267 -5.41 -18.71 20.73
N GLY A 268 -5.32 -20.02 20.85
CA GLY A 268 -4.29 -20.68 21.67
C GLY A 268 -2.85 -20.55 21.14
N ASN A 269 -2.69 -20.04 19.93
CA ASN A 269 -1.40 -19.87 19.23
C ASN A 269 -1.02 -18.39 19.02
N VAL A 270 -1.85 -17.45 19.45
CA VAL A 270 -1.60 -16.01 19.28
C VAL A 270 -1.54 -15.33 20.65
N GLY A 271 -0.41 -14.73 20.97
CA GLY A 271 -0.24 -13.82 22.09
C GLY A 271 0.01 -12.41 21.60
N VAL A 272 -0.46 -11.41 22.33
CA VAL A 272 -0.26 -10.00 22.00
C VAL A 272 0.63 -9.29 23.01
N ARG A 273 1.38 -8.28 22.55
CA ARG A 273 2.17 -7.35 23.37
C ARG A 273 1.87 -5.93 22.91
N TRP A 274 1.36 -5.12 23.81
CA TRP A 274 1.13 -3.71 23.57
C TRP A 274 2.34 -2.88 23.99
N GLY A 275 2.76 -1.92 23.18
CA GLY A 275 3.82 -0.98 23.52
C GLY A 275 4.62 -0.48 22.32
N ASP A 276 5.66 0.30 22.62
CA ASP A 276 6.64 0.69 21.60
C ASP A 276 7.43 -0.54 21.14
N ALA A 277 7.68 -0.62 19.85
CA ALA A 277 8.29 -1.81 19.26
C ALA A 277 9.68 -2.12 19.84
N LEU A 278 10.55 -1.10 19.95
CA LEU A 278 11.92 -1.32 20.44
C LEU A 278 11.96 -1.65 21.93
N GLU A 279 11.09 -1.03 22.73
CA GLU A 279 10.96 -1.32 24.16
C GLU A 279 10.46 -2.76 24.40
N VAL A 280 9.45 -3.19 23.65
CA VAL A 280 8.91 -4.55 23.76
C VAL A 280 9.91 -5.59 23.25
N LEU A 281 10.62 -5.32 22.16
CA LEU A 281 11.69 -6.19 21.66
C LEU A 281 12.79 -6.38 22.70
N ALA A 282 13.25 -5.29 23.32
CA ALA A 282 14.24 -5.36 24.39
C ALA A 282 13.74 -6.15 25.63
N ALA A 283 12.44 -6.08 25.94
CA ALA A 283 11.83 -6.87 27.01
C ALA A 283 11.79 -8.36 26.66
N LEU A 284 11.37 -8.73 25.44
CA LEU A 284 11.34 -10.12 24.98
C LEU A 284 12.75 -10.74 24.95
N GLU A 285 13.77 -9.96 24.58
CA GLU A 285 15.16 -10.41 24.62
C GLU A 285 15.63 -10.68 26.06
N ARG A 286 15.30 -9.81 27.01
CA ARG A 286 15.56 -10.03 28.45
C ARG A 286 14.82 -11.25 29.02
N GLU A 287 13.61 -11.52 28.52
CA GLU A 287 12.84 -12.73 28.79
C GLU A 287 13.45 -13.99 28.16
N LYS A 288 14.53 -13.86 27.38
CA LYS A 288 15.21 -14.94 26.63
C LYS A 288 14.25 -15.70 25.70
N ARG A 289 13.30 -14.96 25.12
CA ARG A 289 12.37 -15.55 24.13
C ARG A 289 13.13 -15.91 22.86
N THR A 290 12.74 -17.02 22.24
CA THR A 290 13.32 -17.48 20.97
C THR A 290 12.24 -17.70 19.93
N PHE A 291 12.59 -17.45 18.67
CA PHE A 291 11.67 -17.53 17.53
C PHE A 291 12.30 -18.28 16.35
N GLY A 292 11.46 -19.01 15.60
CA GLY A 292 11.87 -19.64 14.35
C GLY A 292 11.75 -18.69 13.14
N ALA A 293 10.87 -17.68 13.24
CA ALA A 293 10.72 -16.66 12.22
C ALA A 293 10.23 -15.34 12.84
N ALA A 294 10.55 -14.22 12.18
CA ALA A 294 10.16 -12.89 12.60
C ALA A 294 9.83 -11.99 11.39
N VAL A 295 8.92 -11.05 11.58
CA VAL A 295 8.60 -9.98 10.63
C VAL A 295 8.78 -8.63 11.30
N LEU A 296 9.40 -7.68 10.60
CA LEU A 296 9.56 -6.28 10.97
C LEU A 296 8.98 -5.43 9.84
N ASP A 297 7.73 -4.97 10.02
CA ASP A 297 6.99 -4.18 9.01
C ASP A 297 6.50 -2.84 9.58
N PRO A 298 7.41 -1.90 9.86
CA PRO A 298 7.05 -0.63 10.49
C PRO A 298 6.22 0.25 9.55
N PRO A 299 5.44 1.21 10.12
CA PRO A 299 4.78 2.24 9.33
C PRO A 299 5.80 3.06 8.53
N THR A 300 5.33 3.93 7.61
CA THR A 300 6.21 4.76 6.79
C THR A 300 7.15 5.61 7.65
N LEU A 301 8.40 5.17 7.81
CA LEU A 301 9.42 5.82 8.63
C LEU A 301 10.09 7.01 7.95
N ALA A 302 10.13 7.05 6.62
CA ALA A 302 10.75 8.13 5.83
C ALA A 302 9.73 8.74 4.87
N LYS A 303 9.20 9.92 5.22
CA LYS A 303 8.30 10.73 4.37
C LYS A 303 9.07 11.70 3.48
N ARG A 304 10.32 12.01 3.82
CA ARG A 304 11.26 12.87 3.10
C ARG A 304 12.63 12.22 3.09
N ARG A 305 13.51 12.70 2.22
CA ARG A 305 14.89 12.18 2.10
C ARG A 305 15.68 12.33 3.42
N ASP A 306 15.46 13.42 4.14
CA ASP A 306 16.13 13.69 5.41
C ASP A 306 15.73 12.72 6.55
N ASP A 307 14.61 12.00 6.39
CA ASP A 307 14.17 11.00 7.38
C ASP A 307 14.93 9.67 7.23
N VAL A 308 15.64 9.43 6.11
CA VAL A 308 16.28 8.15 5.78
C VAL A 308 17.29 7.68 6.84
N PRO A 309 18.20 8.54 7.37
CA PRO A 309 19.15 8.08 8.38
C PRO A 309 18.50 7.58 9.66
N ARG A 310 17.44 8.28 10.12
CA ARG A 310 16.64 7.87 11.28
C ARG A 310 15.90 6.56 11.01
N ALA A 311 15.29 6.43 9.84
CA ALA A 311 14.59 5.20 9.46
C ALA A 311 15.53 4.00 9.41
N LYS A 312 16.72 4.14 8.83
CA LYS A 312 17.76 3.08 8.82
C LYS A 312 18.13 2.63 10.23
N ARG A 313 18.28 3.57 11.19
CA ARG A 313 18.55 3.22 12.58
C ARG A 313 17.44 2.37 13.20
N ILE A 314 16.17 2.75 13.00
CA ILE A 314 15.03 1.99 13.53
C ILE A 314 14.99 0.56 12.92
N PHE A 315 15.30 0.41 11.63
CA PHE A 315 15.42 -0.90 10.99
C PHE A 315 16.59 -1.70 11.59
N THR A 316 17.74 -1.07 11.80
CA THR A 316 18.92 -1.72 12.40
C THR A 316 18.63 -2.21 13.81
N ASP A 317 18.12 -1.33 14.69
CA ASP A 317 17.84 -1.66 16.09
C ASP A 317 16.80 -2.80 16.18
N GLY A 318 15.69 -2.69 15.44
CA GLY A 318 14.65 -3.72 15.40
C GLY A 318 15.14 -5.06 14.86
N ALA A 319 15.92 -5.03 13.79
CA ALA A 319 16.49 -6.24 13.18
C ALA A 319 17.54 -6.90 14.09
N ALA A 320 18.37 -6.11 14.80
CA ALA A 320 19.36 -6.64 15.75
C ALA A 320 18.68 -7.40 16.90
N HIS A 321 17.65 -6.82 17.52
CA HIS A 321 16.83 -7.51 18.53
C HIS A 321 16.21 -8.81 17.97
N ALA A 322 15.60 -8.75 16.77
CA ALA A 322 15.00 -9.92 16.14
C ALA A 322 16.05 -11.02 15.88
N LEU A 323 17.21 -10.68 15.31
CA LEU A 323 18.29 -11.62 15.02
C LEU A 323 18.86 -12.28 16.26
N ARG A 324 19.01 -11.56 17.40
CA ARG A 324 19.44 -12.16 18.67
C ARG A 324 18.46 -13.21 19.16
N MET A 325 17.16 -12.96 18.99
CA MET A 325 16.10 -13.88 19.41
C MET A 325 15.81 -15.01 18.41
N LEU A 326 16.28 -14.92 17.18
CA LEU A 326 16.11 -16.01 16.20
C LEU A 326 17.03 -17.18 16.50
N VAL A 327 16.48 -18.40 16.41
CA VAL A 327 17.27 -19.63 16.41
C VAL A 327 18.14 -19.72 15.15
N GLY A 328 19.20 -20.54 15.18
CA GLY A 328 19.98 -20.86 13.98
C GLY A 328 19.09 -21.46 12.87
N GLY A 329 19.22 -20.98 11.63
CA GLY A 329 18.35 -21.29 10.51
C GLY A 329 16.99 -20.59 10.52
N GLY A 330 16.69 -19.74 11.50
CA GLY A 330 15.47 -18.93 11.58
C GLY A 330 15.44 -17.81 10.53
N HIS A 331 14.25 -17.29 10.23
CA HIS A 331 14.03 -16.32 9.16
C HIS A 331 13.58 -14.95 9.70
N LEU A 332 14.09 -13.88 9.11
CA LEU A 332 13.67 -12.50 9.37
C LEU A 332 13.24 -11.84 8.07
N MET A 333 11.99 -11.37 8.02
CA MET A 333 11.53 -10.47 6.97
C MET A 333 11.55 -9.04 7.47
N ILE A 334 12.15 -8.13 6.70
CA ILE A 334 12.14 -6.69 6.94
C ILE A 334 11.46 -6.02 5.78
N SER A 335 10.38 -5.26 6.03
CA SER A 335 9.56 -4.61 5.00
C SER A 335 9.54 -3.10 5.16
N THR A 336 9.33 -2.39 4.05
CA THR A 336 9.08 -0.95 4.04
C THR A 336 8.18 -0.53 2.89
N CYS A 337 7.21 0.33 3.18
CA CYS A 337 6.41 1.04 2.17
C CYS A 337 6.92 2.47 1.92
N ALA A 338 8.03 2.90 2.53
CA ALA A 338 8.58 4.24 2.38
C ALA A 338 9.23 4.42 1.01
N HIS A 339 8.80 5.45 0.27
CA HIS A 339 9.34 5.76 -1.07
C HIS A 339 10.84 6.04 -1.06
N TYR A 340 11.32 6.74 -0.02
CA TYR A 340 12.73 7.15 0.08
C TYR A 340 13.67 6.07 0.61
N ILE A 341 13.16 4.94 1.08
CA ILE A 341 13.96 3.77 1.49
C ILE A 341 14.08 2.81 0.31
N ARG A 342 15.30 2.49 -0.07
CA ARG A 342 15.62 1.54 -1.13
C ARG A 342 15.92 0.16 -0.55
N VAL A 343 15.97 -0.86 -1.40
CA VAL A 343 16.40 -2.21 -1.00
C VAL A 343 17.81 -2.18 -0.41
N ASP A 344 18.72 -1.42 -1.02
CA ASP A 344 20.08 -1.27 -0.53
C ASP A 344 20.13 -0.70 0.91
N ASP A 345 19.23 0.23 1.25
CA ASP A 345 19.13 0.79 2.60
C ASP A 345 18.67 -0.26 3.63
N LEU A 346 17.78 -1.17 3.24
CA LEU A 346 17.35 -2.30 4.09
C LEU A 346 18.49 -3.31 4.26
N LEU A 347 19.23 -3.62 3.18
CA LEU A 347 20.38 -4.52 3.23
C LEU A 347 21.50 -3.94 4.09
N ASP A 348 21.75 -2.63 3.99
CA ASP A 348 22.75 -1.97 4.85
C ASP A 348 22.34 -2.01 6.33
N ALA A 349 21.08 -1.70 6.64
CA ALA A 349 20.55 -1.78 8.00
C ALA A 349 20.65 -3.22 8.55
N ALA A 350 20.30 -4.21 7.73
CA ALA A 350 20.38 -5.62 8.11
C ALA A 350 21.82 -6.09 8.34
N ARG A 351 22.80 -5.61 7.53
CA ARG A 351 24.24 -5.94 7.71
C ARG A 351 24.76 -5.41 9.04
N VAL A 352 24.42 -4.17 9.39
CA VAL A 352 24.80 -3.60 10.70
C VAL A 352 24.12 -4.36 11.83
N ALA A 353 22.82 -4.66 11.70
CA ALA A 353 22.08 -5.43 12.69
C ALA A 353 22.65 -6.83 12.93
N ALA A 354 23.10 -7.53 11.89
CA ALA A 354 23.72 -8.84 12.00
C ALA A 354 25.06 -8.77 12.75
N ALA A 355 25.88 -7.75 12.45
CA ALA A 355 27.11 -7.50 13.21
C ALA A 355 26.86 -7.20 14.68
N GLU A 356 25.86 -6.37 15.02
CA GLU A 356 25.45 -6.08 16.39
C GLU A 356 24.84 -7.29 17.13
N ALA A 357 24.21 -8.21 16.37
CA ALA A 357 23.67 -9.46 16.89
C ALA A 357 24.71 -10.60 16.93
N GLU A 358 25.99 -10.31 16.60
CA GLU A 358 27.08 -11.28 16.54
C GLU A 358 26.73 -12.53 15.74
N CYS A 359 26.04 -12.37 14.59
CA CYS A 359 25.63 -13.45 13.72
C CYS A 359 25.84 -13.07 12.24
N ASP A 360 25.79 -14.08 11.39
CA ASP A 360 25.69 -13.90 9.93
C ASP A 360 24.29 -14.28 9.44
N ALA A 361 23.88 -13.72 8.30
CA ALA A 361 22.58 -13.97 7.71
C ALA A 361 22.67 -13.97 6.18
N GLU A 362 22.07 -15.01 5.59
CA GLU A 362 21.90 -15.12 4.14
C GLU A 362 20.71 -14.30 3.67
N VAL A 363 20.86 -13.57 2.56
CA VAL A 363 19.72 -12.94 1.87
C VAL A 363 19.04 -14.00 1.00
N VAL A 364 17.87 -14.47 1.44
CA VAL A 364 17.11 -15.53 0.77
C VAL A 364 16.29 -14.98 -0.40
N ALA A 365 15.67 -13.82 -0.21
CA ALA A 365 14.84 -13.18 -1.25
C ALA A 365 14.72 -11.68 -1.05
N VAL A 366 14.42 -11.00 -2.15
CA VAL A 366 13.86 -9.64 -2.16
C VAL A 366 12.47 -9.73 -2.77
N THR A 367 11.46 -9.25 -2.05
CA THR A 367 10.07 -9.30 -2.48
C THR A 367 9.46 -7.90 -2.59
N TYR A 368 8.36 -7.82 -3.34
CA TYR A 368 7.64 -6.60 -3.62
C TYR A 368 6.14 -6.83 -3.42
N GLN A 369 5.31 -5.81 -3.71
CA GLN A 369 3.85 -5.91 -3.62
C GLN A 369 3.27 -6.97 -4.58
N PRO A 370 2.10 -7.56 -4.24
CA PRO A 370 1.44 -8.58 -5.06
C PRO A 370 0.84 -8.00 -6.36
N ALA A 371 0.39 -8.90 -7.22
CA ALA A 371 -0.04 -8.59 -8.58
C ALA A 371 -1.24 -7.64 -8.70
N ASP A 372 -2.05 -7.47 -7.65
CA ASP A 372 -3.12 -6.48 -7.59
C ASP A 372 -2.65 -5.05 -7.31
N HIS A 373 -1.37 -4.89 -6.99
CA HIS A 373 -0.68 -3.60 -6.91
C HIS A 373 0.33 -3.49 -8.06
N PRO A 374 -0.13 -3.29 -9.31
CA PRO A 374 0.75 -3.38 -10.47
C PRO A 374 1.87 -2.34 -10.44
N HIS A 375 3.08 -2.80 -10.78
CA HIS A 375 4.23 -1.95 -11.01
C HIS A 375 4.42 -1.76 -12.52
N LEU A 376 4.42 -0.52 -12.99
CA LEU A 376 4.59 -0.18 -14.39
C LEU A 376 5.94 0.50 -14.62
N LEU A 377 6.63 0.14 -15.71
CA LEU A 377 7.89 0.81 -16.11
C LEU A 377 7.69 2.30 -16.35
N SER A 378 6.54 2.70 -16.86
CA SER A 378 6.18 4.11 -17.07
C SER A 378 5.80 4.85 -15.79
N VAL A 379 5.59 4.14 -14.68
CA VAL A 379 5.20 4.69 -13.36
C VAL A 379 6.11 4.08 -12.30
N PRO A 380 7.39 4.45 -12.22
CA PRO A 380 8.34 3.86 -11.26
C PRO A 380 7.87 3.98 -9.81
N GLU A 381 7.13 5.05 -9.48
CA GLU A 381 6.57 5.30 -8.16
C GLU A 381 5.51 4.27 -7.74
N SER A 382 4.99 3.48 -8.70
CA SER A 382 4.07 2.38 -8.40
C SER A 382 4.74 1.22 -7.67
N LEU A 383 6.07 1.09 -7.70
CA LEU A 383 6.83 0.16 -6.87
C LEU A 383 7.16 0.83 -5.53
N TYR A 384 6.40 0.52 -4.50
CA TYR A 384 6.57 1.17 -3.20
C TYR A 384 6.89 0.21 -2.05
N LEU A 385 6.33 -1.01 -2.05
CA LEU A 385 6.65 -2.02 -1.05
C LEU A 385 7.93 -2.76 -1.45
N LYS A 386 8.84 -2.85 -0.50
CA LYS A 386 10.11 -3.60 -0.63
C LYS A 386 10.31 -4.39 0.64
N SER A 387 10.61 -5.67 0.51
CA SER A 387 10.94 -6.53 1.63
C SER A 387 12.19 -7.36 1.33
N ILE A 388 13.01 -7.57 2.33
CA ILE A 388 14.12 -8.51 2.29
C ILE A 388 13.83 -9.67 3.23
N LEU A 389 14.09 -10.88 2.80
CA LEU A 389 13.99 -12.08 3.60
C LEU A 389 15.41 -12.59 3.89
N LEU A 390 15.73 -12.69 5.17
CA LEU A 390 17.00 -13.16 5.67
C LEU A 390 16.85 -14.52 6.35
N ARG A 391 17.90 -15.34 6.31
CA ARG A 391 18.03 -16.57 7.08
C ARG A 391 19.26 -16.47 7.96
N LYS A 392 19.08 -16.52 9.28
CA LYS A 392 20.18 -16.53 10.25
C LYS A 392 21.01 -17.81 10.05
N GLN A 393 22.33 -17.66 9.94
CA GLN A 393 23.22 -18.82 9.93
C GLN A 393 23.29 -19.51 11.29
N ALA A 394 23.69 -20.77 11.30
CA ALA A 394 23.74 -21.58 12.53
C ALA A 394 24.85 -21.11 13.47
#